data_d761daf625c26c876206dfd4463e4042
#
_entry.id   d761daf625c26c876206dfd4463e4042
#
_cell.length_a   1.000
_cell.length_b   1.000
_cell.length_c   1.000
_cell.angle_alpha   90.00
_cell.angle_beta   90.00
_cell.angle_gamma   90.00
#
_symmetry.space_group_name_H-M   'P 1'
#
loop_
_entity.id
_entity.type
_entity.pdbx_description
1 polymer ?
#
loop_
_entity_poly.entity_id
_entity_poly.type
_entity_poly.pdbx_seq_one_letter_code
_entity_poly.pdbx_strand_id
1 'polypeptide(L)'
;IELEDTKEEPLSRYDHPLAKVLLAYRRLSKLTTTYGGKLLEKVEEDGRIYPSWLQIGARTGRMSCSSPNLQQLPPEARRYVKAPEGKLLIKADYSQIELRIAARISGDRRMIRAFSEGEDIHRTTARSLSQKEDVTGEERKLAKALNFGLLYGMSPSGLMRYARSNYGVKMTEEEASHHRESFFATYPDLKSWHERERRKHKQGDTETRTLIGRRAYGIERFTKRLNFPVQGTGADGLKLALALLWERRDECPPGATPILAVHDEIVVECYEADAGKAGRWLRAAMIEAMDEVINGDLSEGDPLRVPVEVEVEVGRAWST
;
A
#
# COMPACT_ATOMS: atom_id res chain seq x y z
N ILE A 1 -10.40 -18.91 -29.70
CA ILE A 1 -10.24 -18.50 -28.29
C ILE A 1 -11.59 -17.95 -27.86
N GLU A 2 -12.31 -18.67 -27.02
CA GLU A 2 -13.49 -18.13 -26.35
C GLU A 2 -13.01 -17.26 -25.18
N LEU A 3 -13.33 -15.98 -25.22
CA LEU A 3 -13.04 -15.02 -24.16
C LEU A 3 -14.34 -14.74 -23.40
N GLU A 4 -14.32 -14.93 -22.08
CA GLU A 4 -15.45 -14.55 -21.20
C GLU A 4 -15.71 -13.04 -21.28
N ASP A 5 -14.65 -12.25 -21.32
CA ASP A 5 -14.65 -10.82 -21.60
C ASP A 5 -13.26 -10.37 -22.13
N THR A 6 -13.15 -9.11 -22.50
CA THR A 6 -11.89 -8.55 -23.01
C THR A 6 -11.15 -7.68 -21.98
N LYS A 7 -11.47 -7.78 -20.69
CA LYS A 7 -10.74 -7.06 -19.64
C LYS A 7 -9.26 -7.50 -19.58
N GLU A 8 -8.46 -6.73 -18.86
CA GLU A 8 -7.02 -6.97 -18.77
C GLU A 8 -6.70 -8.36 -18.21
N GLU A 9 -7.39 -8.75 -17.13
CA GLU A 9 -7.11 -10.01 -16.44
C GLU A 9 -7.41 -11.25 -17.32
N PRO A 10 -8.60 -11.41 -17.97
CA PRO A 10 -8.82 -12.50 -18.92
C PRO A 10 -7.85 -12.50 -20.08
N LEU A 11 -7.59 -11.33 -20.70
CA LEU A 11 -6.64 -11.25 -21.82
C LEU A 11 -5.21 -11.63 -21.44
N SER A 12 -4.76 -11.29 -20.24
CA SER A 12 -3.42 -11.61 -19.77
C SER A 12 -3.17 -13.12 -19.56
N ARG A 13 -4.24 -13.93 -19.51
CA ARG A 13 -4.15 -15.39 -19.40
C ARG A 13 -3.67 -16.05 -20.70
N TYR A 14 -3.84 -15.38 -21.83
CA TYR A 14 -3.51 -15.93 -23.14
C TYR A 14 -2.12 -15.48 -23.60
N ASP A 15 -1.25 -16.45 -23.86
CA ASP A 15 0.03 -16.19 -24.50
C ASP A 15 -0.16 -16.12 -26.04
N HIS A 16 -0.92 -15.11 -26.47
CA HIS A 16 -1.25 -14.91 -27.88
C HIS A 16 -0.83 -13.50 -28.33
N PRO A 17 -0.19 -13.35 -29.51
CA PRO A 17 0.30 -12.06 -29.99
C PRO A 17 -0.78 -10.96 -30.00
N LEU A 18 -2.01 -11.28 -30.45
CA LEU A 18 -3.13 -10.34 -30.48
C LEU A 18 -3.51 -9.85 -29.08
N ALA A 19 -3.52 -10.74 -28.07
CA ALA A 19 -3.82 -10.35 -26.69
C ALA A 19 -2.75 -9.37 -26.15
N LYS A 20 -1.47 -9.65 -26.41
CA LYS A 20 -0.35 -8.77 -26.04
C LYS A 20 -0.46 -7.40 -26.70
N VAL A 21 -0.73 -7.35 -28.00
CA VAL A 21 -0.91 -6.10 -28.76
C VAL A 21 -2.09 -5.31 -28.24
N LEU A 22 -3.23 -5.97 -27.97
CA LEU A 22 -4.44 -5.30 -27.45
C LEU A 22 -4.20 -4.71 -26.04
N LEU A 23 -3.50 -5.42 -25.16
CA LEU A 23 -3.13 -4.93 -23.84
C LEU A 23 -2.17 -3.73 -23.92
N ALA A 24 -1.16 -3.82 -24.79
CA ALA A 24 -0.23 -2.72 -25.05
C ALA A 24 -0.96 -1.48 -25.61
N TYR A 25 -1.83 -1.68 -26.59
CA TYR A 25 -2.65 -0.61 -27.18
C TYR A 25 -3.51 0.08 -26.11
N ARG A 26 -4.22 -0.70 -25.26
CA ARG A 26 -5.07 -0.13 -24.20
C ARG A 26 -4.27 0.66 -23.17
N ARG A 27 -3.08 0.15 -22.77
CA ARG A 27 -2.18 0.88 -21.87
C ARG A 27 -1.76 2.22 -22.49
N LEU A 28 -1.27 2.21 -23.71
CA LEU A 28 -0.84 3.42 -24.42
C LEU A 28 -2.02 4.38 -24.67
N SER A 29 -3.17 3.86 -25.09
CA SER A 29 -4.37 4.64 -25.28
C SER A 29 -4.80 5.34 -23.98
N LYS A 30 -4.79 4.61 -22.85
CA LYS A 30 -5.10 5.21 -21.53
C LYS A 30 -4.09 6.29 -21.15
N LEU A 31 -2.80 6.06 -21.38
CA LEU A 31 -1.76 7.05 -21.14
C LEU A 31 -2.00 8.34 -21.95
N THR A 32 -2.28 8.21 -23.22
CA THR A 32 -2.47 9.38 -24.11
C THR A 32 -3.80 10.09 -23.88
N THR A 33 -4.91 9.34 -23.70
CA THR A 33 -6.26 9.94 -23.58
C THR A 33 -6.54 10.46 -22.17
N THR A 34 -6.12 9.76 -21.12
CA THR A 34 -6.44 10.13 -19.72
C THR A 34 -5.37 11.02 -19.11
N TYR A 35 -4.10 10.71 -19.35
CA TYR A 35 -2.96 11.38 -18.72
C TYR A 35 -2.13 12.25 -19.68
N GLY A 36 -2.55 12.35 -20.94
CA GLY A 36 -2.00 13.28 -21.92
C GLY A 36 -2.80 14.59 -21.98
N GLY A 37 -3.39 14.91 -23.14
CA GLY A 37 -4.08 16.19 -23.37
C GLY A 37 -5.12 16.54 -22.31
N LYS A 38 -5.95 15.58 -21.89
CA LYS A 38 -6.97 15.83 -20.85
C LYS A 38 -6.41 16.21 -19.48
N LEU A 39 -5.21 15.73 -19.12
CA LEU A 39 -4.54 16.15 -17.88
C LEU A 39 -3.96 17.56 -18.04
N LEU A 40 -3.41 17.88 -19.21
CA LEU A 40 -2.89 19.22 -19.51
C LEU A 40 -3.99 20.28 -19.51
N GLU A 41 -5.22 19.95 -19.93
CA GLU A 41 -6.40 20.82 -19.84
C GLU A 41 -6.79 21.19 -18.40
N LYS A 42 -6.24 20.49 -17.40
CA LYS A 42 -6.47 20.73 -15.96
C LYS A 42 -5.37 21.56 -15.31
N VAL A 43 -4.37 21.93 -16.08
CA VAL A 43 -3.29 22.81 -15.60
C VAL A 43 -3.83 24.24 -15.61
N GLU A 44 -3.81 24.88 -14.44
CA GLU A 44 -4.22 26.28 -14.26
C GLU A 44 -3.14 27.25 -14.77
N GLU A 45 -3.44 28.54 -14.80
CA GLU A 45 -2.54 29.59 -15.32
C GLU A 45 -1.19 29.64 -14.56
N ASP A 46 -1.17 29.25 -13.30
CA ASP A 46 0.03 29.15 -12.46
C ASP A 46 0.87 27.88 -12.71
N GLY A 47 0.48 27.06 -13.68
CA GLY A 47 1.15 25.80 -14.01
C GLY A 47 0.85 24.64 -13.07
N ARG A 48 -0.14 24.76 -12.18
CA ARG A 48 -0.52 23.75 -11.18
C ARG A 48 -1.82 23.03 -11.54
N ILE A 49 -2.03 21.89 -10.88
CA ILE A 49 -3.27 21.12 -10.94
C ILE A 49 -3.85 21.05 -9.53
N TYR A 50 -5.12 21.42 -9.39
CA TYR A 50 -5.87 21.43 -8.13
C TYR A 50 -6.99 20.39 -8.15
N PRO A 51 -6.72 19.15 -7.73
CA PRO A 51 -7.76 18.12 -7.71
C PRO A 51 -8.72 18.33 -6.54
N SER A 52 -9.91 17.74 -6.67
CA SER A 52 -10.88 17.68 -5.56
C SER A 52 -10.55 16.52 -4.64
N TRP A 53 -10.45 16.76 -3.34
CA TRP A 53 -10.15 15.78 -2.31
C TRP A 53 -11.37 15.47 -1.45
N LEU A 54 -11.61 14.19 -1.20
CA LEU A 54 -12.55 13.70 -0.21
C LEU A 54 -11.77 13.02 0.92
N GLN A 55 -11.90 13.50 2.15
CA GLN A 55 -11.20 12.93 3.32
C GLN A 55 -11.62 11.48 3.60
N ILE A 56 -12.86 11.09 3.28
CA ILE A 56 -13.40 9.75 3.40
C ILE A 56 -14.02 9.39 2.05
N GLY A 57 -13.19 9.06 1.08
CA GLY A 57 -13.64 8.69 -0.26
C GLY A 57 -13.86 7.19 -0.45
N ALA A 58 -13.23 6.36 0.38
CA ALA A 58 -13.37 4.92 0.37
C ALA A 58 -13.97 4.39 1.67
N ARG A 59 -14.63 3.23 1.61
CA ARG A 59 -15.20 2.56 2.80
C ARG A 59 -14.15 2.26 3.87
N THR A 60 -12.90 1.99 3.47
CA THR A 60 -11.76 1.81 4.37
C THR A 60 -11.33 3.10 5.07
N GLY A 61 -11.92 4.24 4.74
CA GLY A 61 -11.52 5.56 5.25
C GLY A 61 -10.35 6.19 4.52
N ARG A 62 -9.83 5.54 3.47
CA ARG A 62 -8.83 6.17 2.59
C ARG A 62 -9.40 7.43 1.95
N MET A 63 -8.58 8.44 1.82
CA MET A 63 -8.90 9.63 1.04
C MET A 63 -9.05 9.25 -0.44
N SER A 64 -9.86 9.98 -1.15
CA SER A 64 -9.94 9.88 -2.60
C SER A 64 -9.71 11.23 -3.26
N CYS A 65 -9.27 11.17 -4.51
CA CYS A 65 -8.93 12.31 -5.32
C CYS A 65 -9.67 12.22 -6.66
N SER A 66 -10.22 13.32 -7.15
CA SER A 66 -10.93 13.39 -8.43
C SER A 66 -10.70 14.74 -9.11
N SER A 67 -10.98 14.81 -10.40
CA SER A 67 -10.95 16.03 -11.23
C SER A 67 -9.63 16.80 -11.25
N PRO A 68 -8.47 16.17 -11.51
CA PRO A 68 -8.22 14.79 -11.90
C PRO A 68 -7.90 13.86 -10.72
N ASN A 69 -7.97 12.53 -10.95
CA ASN A 69 -7.54 11.56 -9.94
C ASN A 69 -6.01 11.36 -10.00
N LEU A 70 -5.28 12.16 -9.23
CA LEU A 70 -3.81 12.07 -9.15
C LEU A 70 -3.32 10.81 -8.42
N GLN A 71 -4.16 10.19 -7.55
CA GLN A 71 -3.79 8.95 -6.86
C GLN A 71 -3.66 7.75 -7.81
N GLN A 72 -4.23 7.84 -9.01
CA GLN A 72 -4.12 6.82 -10.05
C GLN A 72 -3.13 7.19 -11.16
N LEU A 73 -2.36 8.26 -10.98
CA LEU A 73 -1.35 8.65 -11.96
C LEU A 73 -0.29 7.54 -12.07
N PRO A 74 -0.10 6.96 -13.27
CA PRO A 74 0.85 5.85 -13.43
C PRO A 74 2.30 6.33 -13.23
N PRO A 75 3.20 5.45 -12.79
CA PRO A 75 4.58 5.82 -12.49
C PRO A 75 5.27 6.57 -13.64
N GLU A 76 5.01 6.17 -14.89
CA GLU A 76 5.57 6.81 -16.08
C GLU A 76 5.15 8.27 -16.25
N ALA A 77 4.00 8.66 -15.70
CA ALA A 77 3.50 10.03 -15.76
C ALA A 77 3.92 10.87 -14.53
N ARG A 78 4.21 10.25 -13.39
CA ARG A 78 4.62 10.96 -12.17
C ARG A 78 5.89 11.81 -12.35
N ARG A 79 6.81 11.39 -13.22
CA ARG A 79 8.04 12.14 -13.55
C ARG A 79 7.81 13.51 -14.18
N TYR A 80 6.60 13.76 -14.68
CA TYR A 80 6.22 15.07 -15.25
C TYR A 80 5.60 16.02 -14.22
N VAL A 81 5.24 15.52 -13.04
CA VAL A 81 4.86 16.35 -11.89
C VAL A 81 6.14 16.80 -11.21
N LYS A 82 6.46 18.09 -11.38
CA LYS A 82 7.74 18.68 -10.97
C LYS A 82 7.52 19.82 -9.99
N ALA A 83 8.48 20.01 -9.09
CA ALA A 83 8.56 21.22 -8.29
C ALA A 83 8.86 22.45 -9.17
N PRO A 84 8.37 23.63 -8.82
CA PRO A 84 8.82 24.91 -9.42
C PRO A 84 10.34 25.12 -9.28
N GLU A 85 10.88 26.07 -10.02
CA GLU A 85 12.28 26.45 -9.90
C GLU A 85 12.62 26.91 -8.47
N GLY A 86 13.78 26.50 -7.95
CA GLY A 86 14.21 26.78 -6.57
C GLY A 86 13.54 25.89 -5.50
N LYS A 87 12.67 24.93 -5.91
CA LYS A 87 11.99 24.01 -5.01
C LYS A 87 12.26 22.54 -5.35
N LEU A 88 12.00 21.67 -4.36
CA LEU A 88 12.06 20.22 -4.48
C LEU A 88 10.76 19.60 -3.97
N LEU A 89 10.50 18.37 -4.41
CA LEU A 89 9.50 17.48 -3.85
C LEU A 89 10.17 16.51 -2.88
N ILE A 90 9.55 16.37 -1.72
CA ILE A 90 9.92 15.37 -0.72
C ILE A 90 8.78 14.38 -0.67
N LYS A 91 9.06 13.15 -1.04
CA LYS A 91 8.16 12.03 -0.95
C LYS A 91 8.49 11.22 0.30
N ALA A 92 7.53 11.01 1.17
CA ALA A 92 7.66 10.12 2.31
C ALA A 92 6.59 9.03 2.24
N ASP A 93 7.01 7.77 2.35
CA ASP A 93 6.17 6.59 2.19
C ASP A 93 6.37 5.64 3.38
N TYR A 94 5.28 5.07 3.89
CA TYR A 94 5.36 4.06 4.94
C TYR A 94 5.91 2.73 4.40
N SER A 95 6.99 2.27 4.97
CA SER A 95 7.59 0.99 4.57
C SER A 95 6.74 -0.20 5.03
N GLN A 96 6.16 -0.91 4.08
CA GLN A 96 5.42 -2.18 4.29
C GLN A 96 4.28 -2.08 5.32
N ILE A 97 3.60 -0.97 5.40
CA ILE A 97 2.69 -0.64 6.50
C ILE A 97 1.54 -1.64 6.67
N GLU A 98 0.97 -2.17 5.58
CA GLU A 98 -0.11 -3.15 5.67
C GLU A 98 0.34 -4.45 6.37
N LEU A 99 1.59 -4.88 6.15
CA LEU A 99 2.17 -6.06 6.82
C LEU A 99 2.49 -5.77 8.29
N ARG A 100 2.96 -4.57 8.62
CA ARG A 100 3.19 -4.12 10.00
C ARG A 100 1.88 -4.07 10.80
N ILE A 101 0.84 -3.48 10.23
CA ILE A 101 -0.51 -3.45 10.82
C ILE A 101 -1.06 -4.87 11.02
N ALA A 102 -0.89 -5.74 10.04
CA ALA A 102 -1.34 -7.14 10.15
C ALA A 102 -0.57 -7.91 11.22
N ALA A 103 0.74 -7.70 11.35
CA ALA A 103 1.55 -8.26 12.43
C ALA A 103 0.99 -7.85 13.81
N ARG A 104 0.66 -6.56 13.99
CA ARG A 104 0.06 -6.03 15.22
C ARG A 104 -1.33 -6.60 15.50
N ILE A 105 -2.22 -6.63 14.48
CA ILE A 105 -3.59 -7.15 14.65
C ILE A 105 -3.62 -8.65 14.96
N SER A 106 -2.76 -9.41 14.30
CA SER A 106 -2.68 -10.87 14.50
C SER A 106 -1.92 -11.25 15.77
N GLY A 107 -0.99 -10.41 16.20
CA GLY A 107 -0.01 -10.70 17.23
C GLY A 107 1.05 -11.71 16.76
N ASP A 108 1.28 -11.83 15.45
CA ASP A 108 2.20 -12.83 14.90
C ASP A 108 3.64 -12.49 15.29
N ARG A 109 4.17 -13.30 16.21
CA ARG A 109 5.48 -13.09 16.82
C ARG A 109 6.62 -13.12 15.83
N ARG A 110 6.50 -13.92 14.78
CA ARG A 110 7.54 -14.02 13.76
C ARG A 110 7.57 -12.80 12.84
N MET A 111 6.39 -12.28 12.48
CA MET A 111 6.29 -11.02 11.74
C MET A 111 6.81 -9.84 12.59
N ILE A 112 6.36 -9.75 13.85
CA ILE A 112 6.78 -8.67 14.77
C ILE A 112 8.29 -8.71 14.95
N ARG A 113 8.87 -9.89 15.21
CA ARG A 113 10.31 -10.06 15.37
C ARG A 113 11.07 -9.61 14.11
N ALA A 114 10.66 -10.05 12.92
CA ALA A 114 11.30 -9.66 11.67
C ALA A 114 11.34 -8.13 11.51
N PHE A 115 10.23 -7.44 11.81
CA PHE A 115 10.19 -5.98 11.79
C PHE A 115 11.05 -5.33 12.86
N SER A 116 11.08 -5.88 14.07
CA SER A 116 11.90 -5.33 15.19
C SER A 116 13.39 -5.49 14.96
N GLU A 117 13.79 -6.55 14.26
CA GLU A 117 15.18 -6.81 13.87
C GLU A 117 15.58 -6.10 12.55
N GLY A 118 14.67 -5.33 11.94
CA GLY A 118 14.92 -4.62 10.69
C GLY A 118 15.07 -5.55 9.48
N GLU A 119 14.52 -6.77 9.54
CA GLU A 119 14.60 -7.72 8.44
C GLU A 119 13.61 -7.39 7.31
N ASP A 120 14.00 -7.71 6.09
CA ASP A 120 13.09 -7.73 4.95
C ASP A 120 12.09 -8.89 5.08
N ILE A 121 10.85 -8.60 5.46
CA ILE A 121 9.80 -9.60 5.68
C ILE A 121 9.58 -10.50 4.44
N HIS A 122 9.82 -10.00 3.23
CA HIS A 122 9.72 -10.82 2.02
C HIS A 122 10.89 -11.81 1.91
N ARG A 123 12.10 -11.43 2.35
CA ARG A 123 13.22 -12.35 2.45
C ARG A 123 13.00 -13.37 3.57
N THR A 124 12.52 -12.93 4.73
CA THR A 124 12.16 -13.82 5.86
C THR A 124 11.12 -14.86 5.44
N THR A 125 10.08 -14.45 4.71
CA THR A 125 9.09 -15.37 4.12
C THR A 125 9.73 -16.33 3.12
N ALA A 126 10.57 -15.82 2.21
CA ALA A 126 11.23 -16.63 1.18
C ALA A 126 12.15 -17.68 1.79
N ARG A 127 12.97 -17.33 2.80
CA ARG A 127 13.81 -18.26 3.55
C ARG A 127 12.99 -19.40 4.17
N SER A 128 11.86 -19.05 4.79
CA SER A 128 10.98 -20.04 5.40
C SER A 128 10.35 -21.01 4.40
N LEU A 129 9.99 -20.52 3.22
CA LEU A 129 9.37 -21.33 2.17
C LEU A 129 10.40 -22.21 1.46
N SER A 130 11.59 -21.70 1.17
CA SER A 130 12.64 -22.41 0.45
C SER A 130 13.56 -23.25 1.36
N GLN A 131 13.51 -22.99 2.69
CA GLN A 131 14.43 -23.56 3.67
C GLN A 131 15.90 -23.28 3.38
N LYS A 132 16.19 -22.10 2.79
CA LYS A 132 17.52 -21.61 2.43
C LYS A 132 17.80 -20.28 3.09
N GLU A 133 19.05 -20.02 3.47
CA GLU A 133 19.48 -18.71 3.98
C GLU A 133 19.59 -17.69 2.83
N ASP A 134 20.23 -18.11 1.72
CA ASP A 134 20.37 -17.26 0.54
C ASP A 134 19.17 -17.44 -0.38
N VAL A 135 18.36 -16.40 -0.50
CA VAL A 135 17.18 -16.35 -1.36
C VAL A 135 17.44 -15.50 -2.60
N THR A 136 17.04 -16.03 -3.74
CA THR A 136 17.11 -15.35 -5.02
C THR A 136 16.09 -14.21 -5.13
N GLY A 137 16.28 -13.33 -6.11
CA GLY A 137 15.31 -12.28 -6.44
C GLY A 137 13.93 -12.83 -6.80
N GLU A 138 13.87 -13.97 -7.50
CA GLU A 138 12.60 -14.61 -7.87
C GLU A 138 11.89 -15.23 -6.66
N GLU A 139 12.63 -15.88 -5.74
CA GLU A 139 12.05 -16.38 -4.48
C GLU A 139 11.52 -15.24 -3.61
N ARG A 140 12.23 -14.11 -3.51
CA ARG A 140 11.77 -12.91 -2.83
C ARG A 140 10.52 -12.33 -3.48
N LYS A 141 10.44 -12.31 -4.80
CA LYS A 141 9.31 -11.84 -5.59
C LYS A 141 8.06 -12.72 -5.39
N LEU A 142 8.25 -14.05 -5.37
CA LEU A 142 7.21 -15.01 -5.00
C LEU A 142 6.71 -14.72 -3.58
N ALA A 143 7.61 -14.61 -2.60
CA ALA A 143 7.25 -14.32 -1.21
C ALA A 143 6.49 -12.98 -1.08
N LYS A 144 6.86 -11.96 -1.86
CA LYS A 144 6.11 -10.69 -1.91
C LYS A 144 4.68 -10.91 -2.41
N ALA A 145 4.49 -11.70 -3.44
CA ALA A 145 3.15 -12.05 -3.94
C ALA A 145 2.32 -12.82 -2.90
N LEU A 146 2.96 -13.76 -2.18
CA LEU A 146 2.32 -14.52 -1.10
C LEU A 146 1.94 -13.63 0.09
N ASN A 147 2.86 -12.78 0.54
CA ASN A 147 2.61 -11.87 1.66
C ASN A 147 1.39 -10.98 1.42
N PHE A 148 1.29 -10.32 0.27
CA PHE A 148 0.16 -9.44 -0.03
C PHE A 148 -1.11 -10.22 -0.41
N GLY A 149 -0.99 -11.34 -1.13
CA GLY A 149 -2.14 -12.15 -1.53
C GLY A 149 -2.81 -12.84 -0.34
N LEU A 150 -2.00 -13.47 0.52
CA LEU A 150 -2.50 -14.26 1.64
C LEU A 150 -2.87 -13.42 2.85
N LEU A 151 -2.30 -12.22 3.01
CA LEU A 151 -2.71 -11.24 4.02
C LEU A 151 -4.23 -11.05 4.06
N TYR A 152 -4.86 -10.99 2.90
CA TYR A 152 -6.29 -10.78 2.75
C TYR A 152 -7.09 -12.06 2.48
N GLY A 153 -6.47 -13.23 2.72
CA GLY A 153 -7.16 -14.52 2.70
C GLY A 153 -7.58 -15.00 1.32
N MET A 154 -6.80 -14.71 0.29
CA MET A 154 -7.05 -15.21 -1.06
C MET A 154 -7.09 -16.74 -1.10
N SER A 155 -7.98 -17.29 -1.96
CA SER A 155 -7.99 -18.71 -2.31
C SER A 155 -6.76 -19.07 -3.16
N PRO A 156 -6.40 -20.36 -3.28
CA PRO A 156 -5.30 -20.77 -4.17
C PRO A 156 -5.46 -20.27 -5.60
N SER A 157 -6.66 -20.41 -6.19
CA SER A 157 -6.94 -19.89 -7.53
C SER A 157 -6.86 -18.37 -7.62
N GLY A 158 -7.27 -17.64 -6.56
CA GLY A 158 -7.11 -16.19 -6.46
C GLY A 158 -5.65 -15.77 -6.37
N LEU A 159 -4.87 -16.47 -5.55
CA LEU A 159 -3.44 -16.24 -5.37
C LEU A 159 -2.66 -16.47 -6.68
N MET A 160 -2.93 -17.57 -7.37
CA MET A 160 -2.33 -17.87 -8.67
C MET A 160 -2.53 -16.72 -9.67
N ARG A 161 -3.78 -16.23 -9.80
CA ARG A 161 -4.10 -15.09 -10.68
C ARG A 161 -3.39 -13.81 -10.24
N TYR A 162 -3.44 -13.49 -8.95
CA TYR A 162 -2.81 -12.30 -8.36
C TYR A 162 -1.29 -12.28 -8.55
N ALA A 163 -0.61 -13.39 -8.26
CA ALA A 163 0.83 -13.53 -8.43
C ALA A 163 1.25 -13.34 -9.90
N ARG A 164 0.48 -13.93 -10.84
CA ARG A 164 0.73 -13.78 -12.27
C ARG A 164 0.55 -12.32 -12.73
N SER A 165 -0.58 -11.70 -12.38
CA SER A 165 -0.94 -10.36 -12.88
C SER A 165 -0.06 -9.25 -12.29
N ASN A 166 0.26 -9.33 -10.99
CA ASN A 166 0.95 -8.24 -10.30
C ASN A 166 2.46 -8.44 -10.22
N TYR A 167 2.93 -9.68 -10.28
CA TYR A 167 4.34 -10.02 -10.09
C TYR A 167 4.93 -10.82 -11.25
N GLY A 168 4.13 -11.24 -12.25
CA GLY A 168 4.59 -12.09 -13.33
C GLY A 168 5.01 -13.51 -12.88
N VAL A 169 4.66 -13.89 -11.64
CA VAL A 169 4.97 -15.21 -11.08
C VAL A 169 3.89 -16.20 -11.54
N LYS A 170 4.31 -17.24 -12.23
CA LYS A 170 3.43 -18.33 -12.70
C LYS A 170 3.51 -19.49 -11.70
N MET A 171 2.36 -20.03 -11.36
CA MET A 171 2.22 -21.23 -10.52
C MET A 171 0.93 -21.97 -10.87
N THR A 172 0.86 -23.25 -10.59
CA THR A 172 -0.39 -24.05 -10.66
C THR A 172 -1.24 -23.78 -9.41
N GLU A 173 -2.49 -24.24 -9.43
CA GLU A 173 -3.36 -24.14 -8.25
C GLU A 173 -2.88 -25.03 -7.10
N GLU A 174 -2.27 -26.18 -7.41
CA GLU A 174 -1.65 -27.08 -6.43
C GLU A 174 -0.44 -26.42 -5.77
N GLU A 175 0.45 -25.79 -6.55
CA GLU A 175 1.58 -25.03 -6.01
C GLU A 175 1.10 -23.85 -5.16
N ALA A 176 0.04 -23.14 -5.58
CA ALA A 176 -0.55 -22.06 -4.80
C ALA A 176 -1.14 -22.56 -3.48
N SER A 177 -1.75 -23.76 -3.47
CA SER A 177 -2.26 -24.40 -2.25
C SER A 177 -1.11 -24.75 -1.30
N HIS A 178 -0.06 -25.39 -1.82
CA HIS A 178 1.13 -25.72 -1.05
C HIS A 178 1.82 -24.48 -0.47
N HIS A 179 2.00 -23.43 -1.27
CA HIS A 179 2.58 -22.16 -0.79
C HIS A 179 1.72 -21.52 0.29
N ARG A 180 0.39 -21.58 0.15
CA ARG A 180 -0.53 -21.08 1.16
C ARG A 180 -0.42 -21.83 2.48
N GLU A 181 -0.30 -23.15 2.46
CA GLU A 181 -0.09 -23.98 3.65
C GLU A 181 1.23 -23.65 4.34
N SER A 182 2.31 -23.60 3.58
CA SER A 182 3.65 -23.25 4.06
C SER A 182 3.71 -21.82 4.63
N PHE A 183 3.04 -20.88 4.00
CA PHE A 183 2.92 -19.51 4.49
C PHE A 183 2.23 -19.43 5.85
N PHE A 184 1.10 -20.11 6.03
CA PHE A 184 0.40 -20.12 7.30
C PHE A 184 1.07 -21.02 8.37
N ALA A 185 1.91 -21.97 7.97
CA ALA A 185 2.82 -22.64 8.90
C ALA A 185 3.93 -21.71 9.39
N THR A 186 4.39 -20.80 8.53
CA THR A 186 5.37 -19.77 8.88
C THR A 186 4.80 -18.71 9.82
N TYR A 187 3.54 -18.32 9.64
CA TYR A 187 2.84 -17.28 10.40
C TYR A 187 1.58 -17.82 11.09
N PRO A 188 1.73 -18.61 12.18
CA PRO A 188 0.62 -19.30 12.82
C PRO A 188 -0.36 -18.36 13.53
N ASP A 189 0.09 -17.22 14.05
CA ASP A 189 -0.80 -16.27 14.72
C ASP A 189 -1.62 -15.49 13.71
N LEU A 190 -1.05 -15.17 12.52
CA LEU A 190 -1.81 -14.64 11.38
C LEU A 190 -2.88 -15.62 10.91
N LYS A 191 -2.57 -16.93 10.83
CA LYS A 191 -3.55 -17.99 10.54
C LYS A 191 -4.67 -17.98 11.56
N SER A 192 -4.33 -17.94 12.85
CA SER A 192 -5.29 -17.94 13.96
C SER A 192 -6.21 -16.71 13.91
N TRP A 193 -5.68 -15.53 13.53
CA TRP A 193 -6.50 -14.35 13.30
C TRP A 193 -7.49 -14.58 12.16
N HIS A 194 -7.06 -15.11 11.01
CA HIS A 194 -7.96 -15.44 9.89
C HIS A 194 -9.05 -16.42 10.28
N GLU A 195 -8.73 -17.42 11.09
CA GLU A 195 -9.69 -18.42 11.55
C GLU A 195 -10.72 -17.81 12.53
N ARG A 196 -10.29 -16.91 13.43
CA ARG A 196 -11.19 -16.15 14.31
C ARG A 196 -12.18 -15.31 13.49
N GLU A 197 -11.66 -14.54 12.53
CA GLU A 197 -12.50 -13.70 11.67
C GLU A 197 -13.42 -14.53 10.75
N ARG A 198 -12.98 -15.70 10.30
CA ARG A 198 -13.81 -16.63 9.53
C ARG A 198 -14.95 -17.22 10.36
N ARG A 199 -14.72 -17.53 11.64
CA ARG A 199 -15.79 -18.00 12.55
C ARG A 199 -16.85 -16.93 12.75
N LYS A 200 -16.44 -15.68 13.07
CA LYS A 200 -17.37 -14.55 13.21
C LYS A 200 -18.20 -14.34 11.94
N HIS A 201 -17.53 -14.33 10.79
CA HIS A 201 -18.22 -14.19 9.50
C HIS A 201 -19.24 -15.27 9.23
N LYS A 202 -18.93 -16.54 9.53
CA LYS A 202 -19.87 -17.67 9.39
C LYS A 202 -21.06 -17.60 10.37
N GLN A 203 -20.88 -16.91 11.49
CA GLN A 203 -21.94 -16.65 12.48
C GLN A 203 -22.82 -15.45 12.10
N GLY A 204 -22.61 -14.85 10.92
CA GLY A 204 -23.40 -13.71 10.43
C GLY A 204 -22.92 -12.35 10.95
N ASP A 205 -21.78 -12.29 11.66
CA ASP A 205 -21.19 -11.01 12.06
C ASP A 205 -20.63 -10.29 10.82
N THR A 206 -21.21 -9.12 10.53
CA THR A 206 -20.83 -8.26 9.40
C THR A 206 -20.09 -7.00 9.83
N GLU A 207 -19.78 -6.87 11.13
CA GLU A 207 -19.00 -5.74 11.66
C GLU A 207 -17.51 -6.05 11.66
N THR A 208 -16.69 -5.05 11.36
CA THR A 208 -15.24 -5.07 11.55
C THR A 208 -14.75 -3.66 11.92
N ARG A 209 -13.54 -3.55 12.48
CA ARG A 209 -13.01 -2.27 12.98
C ARG A 209 -11.50 -2.14 12.80
N THR A 210 -11.02 -0.89 12.75
CA THR A 210 -9.60 -0.55 12.80
C THR A 210 -9.04 -0.68 14.22
N LEU A 211 -7.73 -0.57 14.39
CA LEU A 211 -7.08 -0.61 15.72
C LEU A 211 -7.60 0.50 16.64
N ILE A 212 -7.81 1.71 16.13
CA ILE A 212 -8.38 2.82 16.90
C ILE A 212 -9.92 2.77 17.03
N GLY A 213 -10.56 1.68 16.60
CA GLY A 213 -11.99 1.44 16.84
C GLY A 213 -12.94 1.99 15.79
N ARG A 214 -12.50 2.57 14.67
CA ARG A 214 -13.39 2.97 13.58
C ARG A 214 -14.07 1.74 12.97
N ARG A 215 -15.41 1.76 12.88
CA ARG A 215 -16.23 0.60 12.53
C ARG A 215 -16.68 0.61 11.07
N ALA A 216 -16.85 -0.59 10.50
CA ALA A 216 -17.58 -0.82 9.27
C ALA A 216 -18.61 -1.92 9.46
N TYR A 217 -19.78 -1.71 8.88
CA TYR A 217 -20.92 -2.61 8.96
C TYR A 217 -21.28 -3.17 7.58
N GLY A 218 -22.04 -4.27 7.53
CA GLY A 218 -22.46 -4.90 6.28
C GLY A 218 -21.28 -5.44 5.46
N ILE A 219 -20.29 -6.01 6.11
CA ILE A 219 -19.14 -6.66 5.46
C ILE A 219 -19.49 -8.12 5.15
N GLU A 220 -19.98 -8.36 3.94
CA GLU A 220 -20.46 -9.68 3.49
C GLU A 220 -19.35 -10.59 2.94
N ARG A 221 -18.21 -10.01 2.52
CA ARG A 221 -17.11 -10.80 1.94
C ARG A 221 -15.99 -10.99 2.95
N PHE A 222 -15.57 -12.23 3.16
CA PHE A 222 -14.49 -12.57 4.10
C PHE A 222 -13.19 -11.79 3.80
N THR A 223 -12.80 -11.67 2.54
CA THR A 223 -11.61 -10.90 2.15
C THR A 223 -11.71 -9.42 2.51
N LYS A 224 -12.92 -8.82 2.41
CA LYS A 224 -13.15 -7.44 2.85
C LYS A 224 -13.10 -7.29 4.37
N ARG A 225 -13.50 -8.36 5.11
CA ARG A 225 -13.42 -8.40 6.57
C ARG A 225 -11.98 -8.35 7.06
N LEU A 226 -11.04 -9.02 6.37
CA LEU A 226 -9.62 -8.96 6.67
C LEU A 226 -8.96 -7.66 6.17
N ASN A 227 -9.42 -7.15 5.03
CA ASN A 227 -8.84 -5.95 4.41
C ASN A 227 -9.15 -4.67 5.20
N PHE A 228 -10.39 -4.52 5.70
CA PHE A 228 -10.82 -3.27 6.35
C PHE A 228 -9.98 -2.90 7.57
N PRO A 229 -9.70 -3.78 8.56
CA PRO A 229 -8.89 -3.41 9.72
C PRO A 229 -7.48 -3.00 9.34
N VAL A 230 -6.89 -3.62 8.32
CA VAL A 230 -5.52 -3.32 7.88
C VAL A 230 -5.47 -1.99 7.11
N GLN A 231 -6.18 -1.90 6.00
CA GLN A 231 -6.18 -0.68 5.18
C GLN A 231 -6.82 0.51 5.90
N GLY A 232 -7.81 0.24 6.74
CA GLY A 232 -8.45 1.27 7.53
C GLY A 232 -7.53 1.88 8.57
N THR A 233 -6.78 1.05 9.29
CA THR A 233 -5.78 1.53 10.26
C THR A 233 -4.69 2.34 9.56
N GLY A 234 -4.20 1.89 8.39
CA GLY A 234 -3.26 2.67 7.58
C GLY A 234 -3.81 4.04 7.17
N ALA A 235 -5.09 4.10 6.78
CA ALA A 235 -5.76 5.35 6.46
C ALA A 235 -5.95 6.26 7.69
N ASP A 236 -6.19 5.69 8.86
CA ASP A 236 -6.29 6.44 10.11
C ASP A 236 -4.94 7.08 10.47
N GLY A 237 -3.83 6.31 10.38
CA GLY A 237 -2.48 6.83 10.63
C GLY A 237 -2.05 7.91 9.64
N LEU A 238 -2.33 7.75 8.33
CA LEU A 238 -2.02 8.78 7.34
C LEU A 238 -2.79 10.09 7.63
N LYS A 239 -4.05 10.00 8.02
CA LYS A 239 -4.84 11.20 8.36
C LYS A 239 -4.36 11.87 9.64
N LEU A 240 -3.96 11.09 10.64
CA LEU A 240 -3.35 11.63 11.85
C LEU A 240 -2.01 12.31 11.51
N ALA A 241 -1.20 11.74 10.61
CA ALA A 241 0.02 12.39 10.14
C ALA A 241 -0.25 13.76 9.49
N LEU A 242 -1.26 13.85 8.61
CA LEU A 242 -1.68 15.13 8.02
C LEU A 242 -2.18 16.13 9.07
N ALA A 243 -2.88 15.66 10.12
CA ALA A 243 -3.30 16.51 11.24
C ALA A 243 -2.11 17.04 12.03
N LEU A 244 -1.15 16.19 12.38
CA LEU A 244 0.07 16.60 13.09
C LEU A 244 0.92 17.59 12.25
N LEU A 245 1.02 17.37 10.95
CA LEU A 245 1.70 18.33 10.05
C LEU A 245 1.01 19.70 10.04
N TRP A 246 -0.33 19.72 10.13
CA TRP A 246 -1.09 20.97 10.21
C TRP A 246 -0.96 21.64 11.58
N GLU A 247 -1.08 20.88 12.65
CA GLU A 247 -0.96 21.40 14.03
C GLU A 247 0.42 21.98 14.30
N ARG A 248 1.48 21.35 13.73
CA ARG A 248 2.89 21.77 13.87
C ARG A 248 3.40 22.57 12.65
N ARG A 249 2.52 23.23 11.93
CA ARG A 249 2.92 24.02 10.76
C ARG A 249 3.88 25.17 11.11
N ASP A 250 3.87 25.65 12.36
CA ASP A 250 4.79 26.69 12.83
C ASP A 250 6.23 26.16 13.02
N GLU A 251 6.40 24.84 13.15
CA GLU A 251 7.71 24.15 13.19
C GLU A 251 8.19 23.79 11.75
N CYS A 252 7.31 23.97 10.77
CA CYS A 252 7.57 23.63 9.39
C CYS A 252 8.64 24.58 8.82
N PRO A 253 9.61 24.07 8.05
CA PRO A 253 10.52 24.93 7.31
C PRO A 253 9.78 25.88 6.37
N PRO A 254 10.23 27.13 6.21
CA PRO A 254 9.58 28.10 5.33
C PRO A 254 9.31 27.51 3.93
N GLY A 255 8.09 27.67 3.44
CA GLY A 255 7.69 27.22 2.11
C GLY A 255 7.48 25.70 1.95
N ALA A 256 7.62 24.90 3.03
CA ALA A 256 7.26 23.50 2.97
C ALA A 256 5.75 23.31 3.12
N THR A 257 5.13 22.63 2.16
CA THR A 257 3.67 22.46 2.10
C THR A 257 3.33 21.07 1.59
N PRO A 258 2.50 20.29 2.31
CA PRO A 258 1.94 19.04 1.77
C PRO A 258 1.08 19.35 0.53
N ILE A 259 1.37 18.64 -0.57
CA ILE A 259 0.67 18.86 -1.85
C ILE A 259 -0.08 17.62 -2.34
N LEU A 260 0.32 16.42 -1.93
CA LEU A 260 -0.33 15.18 -2.31
C LEU A 260 -0.35 14.19 -1.14
N ALA A 261 -1.42 13.38 -1.09
CA ALA A 261 -1.52 12.20 -0.24
C ALA A 261 -1.99 11.03 -1.10
N VAL A 262 -1.17 9.99 -1.27
CA VAL A 262 -1.43 8.87 -2.17
C VAL A 262 -1.22 7.56 -1.44
N HIS A 263 -2.32 6.85 -1.13
CA HIS A 263 -2.32 5.58 -0.38
C HIS A 263 -1.70 5.70 1.00
N ASP A 264 -0.41 5.49 1.13
CA ASP A 264 0.46 5.53 2.30
C ASP A 264 1.63 6.52 2.16
N GLU A 265 1.60 7.35 1.11
CA GLU A 265 2.60 8.34 0.75
C GLU A 265 2.08 9.77 0.98
N ILE A 266 2.92 10.67 1.52
CA ILE A 266 2.72 12.12 1.54
C ILE A 266 3.84 12.77 0.73
N VAL A 267 3.47 13.72 -0.13
CA VAL A 267 4.43 14.53 -0.89
C VAL A 267 4.36 15.98 -0.41
N VAL A 268 5.51 16.54 -0.08
CA VAL A 268 5.70 17.93 0.35
C VAL A 268 6.53 18.68 -0.68
N GLU A 269 6.12 19.87 -1.04
CA GLU A 269 6.93 20.84 -1.79
C GLU A 269 7.66 21.74 -0.80
N CYS A 270 8.96 22.02 -1.00
CA CYS A 270 9.73 22.96 -0.17
C CYS A 270 10.84 23.63 -0.96
N TYR A 271 11.46 24.68 -0.41
CA TYR A 271 12.68 25.26 -0.97
C TYR A 271 13.85 24.28 -0.92
N GLU A 272 14.72 24.29 -1.92
CA GLU A 272 15.90 23.39 -2.02
C GLU A 272 16.78 23.46 -0.75
N ALA A 273 16.99 24.65 -0.22
CA ALA A 273 17.82 24.87 0.98
C ALA A 273 17.25 24.19 2.25
N ASP A 274 15.94 23.98 2.30
CA ASP A 274 15.24 23.43 3.45
C ASP A 274 14.86 21.96 3.31
N ALA A 275 15.19 21.32 2.18
CA ALA A 275 14.75 19.94 1.87
C ALA A 275 15.08 18.94 2.97
N GLY A 276 16.29 19.01 3.55
CA GLY A 276 16.69 18.12 4.63
C GLY A 276 15.89 18.31 5.93
N LYS A 277 15.53 19.56 6.26
CA LYS A 277 14.68 19.87 7.43
C LYS A 277 13.25 19.42 7.19
N ALA A 278 12.69 19.74 6.01
CA ALA A 278 11.34 19.36 5.65
C ALA A 278 11.16 17.83 5.58
N GLY A 279 12.17 17.10 5.09
CA GLY A 279 12.16 15.63 5.10
C GLY A 279 12.14 15.05 6.52
N ARG A 280 12.91 15.62 7.45
CA ARG A 280 12.89 15.19 8.87
C ARG A 280 11.57 15.52 9.55
N TRP A 281 11.02 16.72 9.33
CA TRP A 281 9.73 17.14 9.87
C TRP A 281 8.61 16.22 9.37
N LEU A 282 8.53 15.97 8.07
CA LEU A 282 7.55 15.07 7.47
C LEU A 282 7.69 13.64 8.02
N ARG A 283 8.91 13.10 8.03
CA ARG A 283 9.19 11.75 8.53
C ARG A 283 8.80 11.59 9.99
N ALA A 284 9.13 12.55 10.85
CA ALA A 284 8.81 12.50 12.27
C ALA A 284 7.30 12.47 12.52
N ALA A 285 6.54 13.35 11.87
CA ALA A 285 5.08 13.38 11.99
C ALA A 285 4.44 12.09 11.49
N MET A 286 4.92 11.52 10.39
CA MET A 286 4.40 10.24 9.87
C MET A 286 4.70 9.08 10.81
N ILE A 287 5.92 8.96 11.34
CA ILE A 287 6.26 7.89 12.28
C ILE A 287 5.41 8.00 13.54
N GLU A 288 5.36 9.18 14.17
CA GLU A 288 4.60 9.42 15.40
C GLU A 288 3.11 9.09 15.22
N ALA A 289 2.50 9.60 14.17
CA ALA A 289 1.08 9.36 13.89
C ALA A 289 0.76 7.87 13.71
N MET A 290 1.59 7.15 12.99
CA MET A 290 1.34 5.74 12.74
C MET A 290 1.69 4.88 13.96
N ASP A 291 2.73 5.23 14.73
CA ASP A 291 3.05 4.56 15.99
C ASP A 291 1.92 4.71 17.00
N GLU A 292 1.35 5.92 17.13
CA GLU A 292 0.17 6.16 17.97
C GLU A 292 -1.02 5.28 17.56
N VAL A 293 -1.30 5.18 16.26
CA VAL A 293 -2.42 4.39 15.76
C VAL A 293 -2.19 2.88 15.89
N ILE A 294 -0.95 2.41 15.75
CA ILE A 294 -0.63 0.97 15.79
C ILE A 294 -0.35 0.51 17.23
N ASN A 295 0.34 1.31 18.02
CA ASN A 295 0.92 0.92 19.29
C ASN A 295 0.44 1.76 20.50
N GLY A 296 -0.42 2.77 20.31
CA GLY A 296 -0.81 3.71 21.35
C GLY A 296 -1.54 3.09 22.55
N ASP A 297 -2.08 1.88 22.39
CA ASP A 297 -2.68 1.09 23.49
C ASP A 297 -1.66 0.19 24.24
N LEU A 298 -0.39 0.20 23.84
CA LEU A 298 0.66 -0.65 24.38
C LEU A 298 1.70 0.17 25.17
N SER A 299 2.21 -0.41 26.26
CA SER A 299 3.33 0.18 26.99
C SER A 299 4.63 0.10 26.20
N GLU A 300 5.58 0.95 26.53
CA GLU A 300 6.95 0.86 26.00
C GLU A 300 7.57 -0.48 26.40
N GLY A 301 8.16 -1.18 25.41
CA GLY A 301 8.72 -2.52 25.61
C GLY A 301 7.72 -3.68 25.51
N ASP A 302 6.45 -3.41 25.25
CA ASP A 302 5.47 -4.48 24.99
C ASP A 302 5.90 -5.34 23.77
N PRO A 303 5.91 -6.69 23.90
CA PRO A 303 6.35 -7.58 22.83
C PRO A 303 5.46 -7.57 21.58
N LEU A 304 4.31 -6.92 21.64
CA LEU A 304 3.41 -6.75 20.50
C LEU A 304 3.63 -5.43 19.73
N ARG A 305 4.54 -4.56 20.22
CA ARG A 305 4.88 -3.33 19.48
C ARG A 305 5.53 -3.65 18.14
N VAL A 306 5.08 -2.97 17.10
CA VAL A 306 5.63 -3.09 15.76
C VAL A 306 6.26 -1.75 15.37
N PRO A 307 7.56 -1.69 15.07
CA PRO A 307 8.20 -0.44 14.68
C PRO A 307 7.61 0.12 13.39
N VAL A 308 7.51 1.44 13.32
CA VAL A 308 7.07 2.16 12.12
C VAL A 308 8.29 2.72 11.40
N GLU A 309 8.35 2.49 10.11
CA GLU A 309 9.40 3.02 9.24
C GLU A 309 8.81 3.84 8.12
N VAL A 310 9.50 4.95 7.81
CA VAL A 310 9.16 5.86 6.72
C VAL A 310 10.40 6.09 5.87
N GLU A 311 10.29 5.79 4.59
CA GLU A 311 11.31 6.08 3.59
C GLU A 311 11.09 7.49 3.04
N VAL A 312 12.17 8.25 2.87
CA VAL A 312 12.11 9.63 2.37
C VAL A 312 12.98 9.75 1.13
N GLU A 313 12.39 10.19 0.06
CA GLU A 313 13.07 10.52 -1.20
C GLU A 313 12.93 12.01 -1.48
N VAL A 314 13.98 12.61 -2.05
CA VAL A 314 14.01 14.03 -2.42
C VAL A 314 14.38 14.14 -3.89
N GLY A 315 13.61 14.90 -4.64
CA GLY A 315 13.86 15.09 -6.07
C GLY A 315 13.13 16.29 -6.67
N ARG A 316 13.44 16.61 -7.91
CA ARG A 316 12.73 17.68 -8.65
C ARG A 316 11.39 17.20 -9.21
N ALA A 317 11.16 15.91 -9.26
CA ALA A 317 9.91 15.30 -9.74
C ALA A 317 9.36 14.31 -8.72
N TRP A 318 8.07 14.01 -8.83
CA TRP A 318 7.39 13.05 -7.94
C TRP A 318 7.95 11.63 -8.03
N SER A 319 8.51 11.21 -9.18
CA SER A 319 9.35 10.03 -9.29
C SER A 319 10.58 10.34 -10.12
N THR A 320 11.71 9.88 -9.68
CA THR A 320 12.99 9.92 -10.42
C THR A 320 13.10 8.73 -11.38
#